data_5b16fc4e0593c8fe4eae6cc1a2024cb7
#
_entry.id   5b16fc4e0593c8fe4eae6cc1a2024cb7
#
_cell.length_a   1.000
_cell.length_b   1.000
_cell.length_c   1.000
_cell.angle_alpha   90.00
_cell.angle_beta   90.00
_cell.angle_gamma   90.00
#
_symmetry.space_group_name_H-M   'P 1'
#
loop_
_entity.id
_entity.type
_entity.pdbx_description
1 polymer ?
#
loop_
_entity_poly.entity_id
_entity_poly.type
_entity_poly.pdbx_seq_one_letter_code
_entity_poly.pdbx_strand_id
1 'polypeptide(L)'
;KHNRPLVLVVAGLDSSGGAGISADCITVHDNAAFALPCVTALTSQSLSKISMVVPTDEALFEDTLKLAFEDSKAISAIKVGLISDDRLLKILLKYLENEFKGIPVVWDPVLTGTAGDLHSVDLKAYLKDILKHTTIFTPNLNEALELASWSKEDFKQKGVKALAQVFLDLGCQNVVIKGGHNIENTDAKDYFASKEVSFFLVCPKVEGLGAHGGGCALSSSLAAFLANDF
;
A
#
# COMPACT_ATOMS: atom_id res chain seq x y z
N LYS A 1 -28.30 0.83 -6.23
CA LYS A 1 -27.42 -0.29 -5.82
C LYS A 1 -26.23 -0.24 -6.78
N HIS A 2 -25.02 0.03 -6.26
CA HIS A 2 -23.82 -0.03 -7.06
C HIS A 2 -23.58 -1.50 -7.44
N ASN A 3 -23.48 -1.76 -8.73
CA ASN A 3 -23.22 -3.12 -9.27
C ASN A 3 -21.71 -3.40 -9.34
N ARG A 4 -20.89 -2.57 -8.68
CA ARG A 4 -19.43 -2.66 -8.64
C ARG A 4 -18.99 -3.17 -7.27
N PRO A 5 -17.95 -4.02 -7.20
CA PRO A 5 -17.38 -4.46 -5.92
C PRO A 5 -16.82 -3.27 -5.14
N LEU A 6 -16.86 -3.37 -3.81
CA LEU A 6 -16.43 -2.32 -2.91
C LEU A 6 -14.97 -2.54 -2.47
N VAL A 7 -14.15 -1.52 -2.57
CA VAL A 7 -12.77 -1.50 -2.07
C VAL A 7 -12.68 -0.47 -0.95
N LEU A 8 -12.40 -0.92 0.27
CA LEU A 8 -12.07 -0.01 1.37
C LEU A 8 -10.65 0.53 1.15
N VAL A 9 -10.51 1.85 1.05
CA VAL A 9 -9.24 2.52 0.83
C VAL A 9 -8.84 3.26 2.11
N VAL A 10 -7.82 2.76 2.80
CA VAL A 10 -7.29 3.32 4.04
C VAL A 10 -5.96 4.01 3.72
N ALA A 11 -5.95 5.33 3.62
CA ALA A 11 -4.76 6.09 3.22
C ALA A 11 -4.83 7.57 3.65
N GLY A 12 -3.69 8.27 3.58
CA GLY A 12 -3.61 9.70 3.78
C GLY A 12 -4.15 10.49 2.57
N LEU A 13 -4.68 11.68 2.82
CA LEU A 13 -5.07 12.62 1.77
C LEU A 13 -3.86 13.41 1.30
N ASP A 14 -3.49 13.25 0.05
CA ASP A 14 -2.56 14.13 -0.66
C ASP A 14 -3.32 15.34 -1.23
N SER A 15 -3.05 16.53 -0.67
CA SER A 15 -3.71 17.76 -1.12
C SER A 15 -3.31 18.21 -2.53
N SER A 16 -2.24 17.67 -3.10
CA SER A 16 -1.88 17.90 -4.52
C SER A 16 -2.71 17.06 -5.49
N GLY A 17 -3.41 16.03 -4.98
CA GLY A 17 -4.24 15.13 -5.78
C GLY A 17 -3.48 14.07 -6.57
N GLY A 18 -2.12 14.08 -6.53
CA GLY A 18 -1.29 13.18 -7.33
C GLY A 18 -1.11 11.79 -6.73
N ALA A 19 -1.31 11.64 -5.42
CA ALA A 19 -1.13 10.39 -4.68
C ALA A 19 -2.19 10.22 -3.60
N GLY A 20 -1.96 9.29 -2.67
CA GLY A 20 -2.82 9.05 -1.52
C GLY A 20 -4.24 8.70 -1.91
N ILE A 21 -5.19 8.96 -1.01
CA ILE A 21 -6.58 8.53 -1.15
C ILE A 21 -7.28 9.08 -2.41
N SER A 22 -6.87 10.27 -2.90
CA SER A 22 -7.41 10.86 -4.13
C SER A 22 -7.06 10.01 -5.35
N ALA A 23 -5.77 9.67 -5.53
CA ALA A 23 -5.31 8.81 -6.61
C ALA A 23 -5.84 7.38 -6.46
N ASP A 24 -5.92 6.87 -5.23
CA ASP A 24 -6.47 5.55 -4.93
C ASP A 24 -7.94 5.44 -5.38
N CYS A 25 -8.79 6.41 -5.02
CA CYS A 25 -10.21 6.42 -5.40
C CYS A 25 -10.42 6.47 -6.91
N ILE A 26 -9.64 7.31 -7.61
CA ILE A 26 -9.68 7.40 -9.08
C ILE A 26 -9.28 6.05 -9.69
N THR A 27 -8.17 5.48 -9.23
CA THR A 27 -7.64 4.20 -9.74
C THR A 27 -8.62 3.06 -9.52
N VAL A 28 -9.21 2.94 -8.33
CA VAL A 28 -10.24 1.94 -8.03
C VAL A 28 -11.44 2.08 -8.94
N HIS A 29 -11.91 3.32 -9.17
CA HIS A 29 -13.03 3.60 -10.05
C HIS A 29 -12.73 3.21 -11.51
N ASP A 30 -11.54 3.54 -12.01
CA ASP A 30 -11.11 3.23 -13.38
C ASP A 30 -10.96 1.72 -13.61
N ASN A 31 -10.69 0.95 -12.55
CA ASN A 31 -10.65 -0.52 -12.57
C ASN A 31 -12.00 -1.17 -12.19
N ALA A 32 -13.11 -0.51 -12.50
CA ALA A 32 -14.48 -1.03 -12.39
C ALA A 32 -14.92 -1.43 -10.96
N ALA A 33 -14.27 -0.93 -9.92
CA ALA A 33 -14.68 -1.05 -8.52
C ALA A 33 -15.22 0.29 -7.97
N PHE A 34 -15.70 0.29 -6.73
CA PHE A 34 -16.15 1.50 -6.02
C PHE A 34 -15.33 1.66 -4.75
N ALA A 35 -14.68 2.81 -4.59
CA ALA A 35 -13.84 3.09 -3.43
C ALA A 35 -14.68 3.62 -2.25
N LEU A 36 -14.42 3.06 -1.07
CA LEU A 36 -14.88 3.56 0.23
C LEU A 36 -13.68 4.20 0.94
N PRO A 37 -13.54 5.54 0.94
CA PRO A 37 -12.38 6.20 1.52
C PRO A 37 -12.44 6.24 3.05
N CYS A 38 -11.34 5.82 3.70
CA CYS A 38 -11.08 5.98 5.12
C CYS A 38 -9.76 6.75 5.29
N VAL A 39 -9.84 8.03 5.60
CA VAL A 39 -8.69 8.94 5.65
C VAL A 39 -7.90 8.74 6.94
N THR A 40 -6.59 8.46 6.86
CA THR A 40 -5.69 8.30 8.01
C THR A 40 -4.98 9.59 8.42
N ALA A 41 -4.78 10.50 7.48
CA ALA A 41 -4.16 11.79 7.71
C ALA A 41 -4.56 12.81 6.64
N LEU A 42 -4.60 14.07 7.02
CA LEU A 42 -4.63 15.20 6.10
C LEU A 42 -3.21 15.71 5.90
N THR A 43 -2.81 15.94 4.66
CA THR A 43 -1.52 16.55 4.38
C THR A 43 -1.66 17.89 3.68
N SER A 44 -0.77 18.82 4.01
CA SER A 44 -0.54 20.02 3.22
C SER A 44 0.71 19.79 2.40
N GLN A 45 0.51 19.44 1.12
CA GLN A 45 1.63 19.15 0.22
C GLN A 45 1.39 19.65 -1.19
N SER A 46 2.49 19.85 -1.90
CA SER A 46 2.55 20.09 -3.34
C SER A 46 3.26 18.92 -4.02
N LEU A 47 3.40 18.96 -5.35
CA LEU A 47 4.12 17.91 -6.09
C LEU A 47 5.59 17.76 -5.68
N SER A 48 6.17 18.74 -4.98
CA SER A 48 7.59 18.77 -4.62
C SER A 48 7.90 18.90 -3.13
N LYS A 49 6.88 19.15 -2.28
CA LYS A 49 7.11 19.43 -0.85
C LYS A 49 5.90 19.04 0.00
N ILE A 50 6.19 18.38 1.13
CA ILE A 50 5.24 18.18 2.23
C ILE A 50 5.53 19.25 3.31
N SER A 51 4.51 19.98 3.71
CA SER A 51 4.59 21.01 4.73
C SER A 51 4.03 20.59 6.08
N MET A 52 2.96 19.77 6.06
CA MET A 52 2.27 19.36 7.28
C MET A 52 1.59 18.02 7.08
N VAL A 53 1.59 17.20 8.12
CA VAL A 53 0.82 15.95 8.20
C VAL A 53 0.03 15.98 9.50
N VAL A 54 -1.29 15.85 9.43
CA VAL A 54 -2.17 15.84 10.59
C VAL A 54 -2.93 14.51 10.60
N PRO A 55 -2.66 13.61 11.55
CA PRO A 55 -3.42 12.37 11.70
C PRO A 55 -4.91 12.63 11.91
N THR A 56 -5.75 11.76 11.39
CA THR A 56 -7.18 11.74 11.69
C THR A 56 -7.39 11.42 13.17
N ASP A 57 -8.41 12.00 13.77
CA ASP A 57 -8.82 11.68 15.14
C ASP A 57 -9.20 10.19 15.26
N GLU A 58 -8.78 9.56 16.37
CA GLU A 58 -8.98 8.12 16.59
C GLU A 58 -10.45 7.70 16.57
N ALA A 59 -11.32 8.48 17.24
CA ALA A 59 -12.73 8.16 17.33
C ALA A 59 -13.39 8.29 15.95
N LEU A 60 -13.04 9.33 15.16
CA LEU A 60 -13.51 9.49 13.80
C LEU A 60 -13.03 8.36 12.89
N PHE A 61 -11.77 7.95 13.02
CA PHE A 61 -11.21 6.86 12.22
C PHE A 61 -11.90 5.52 12.53
N GLU A 62 -12.05 5.17 13.82
CA GLU A 62 -12.72 3.93 14.24
C GLU A 62 -14.20 3.92 13.82
N ASP A 63 -14.92 5.03 13.99
CA ASP A 63 -16.32 5.14 13.56
C ASP A 63 -16.45 5.01 12.04
N THR A 64 -15.52 5.58 11.26
CA THR A 64 -15.50 5.43 9.80
C THR A 64 -15.32 3.96 9.39
N LEU A 65 -14.41 3.21 10.03
CA LEU A 65 -14.23 1.78 9.77
C LEU A 65 -15.48 0.97 10.14
N LYS A 66 -16.10 1.30 11.28
CA LYS A 66 -17.32 0.65 11.75
C LYS A 66 -18.48 0.87 10.77
N LEU A 67 -18.74 2.10 10.34
CA LEU A 67 -19.78 2.42 9.37
C LEU A 67 -19.53 1.78 8.01
N ALA A 68 -18.27 1.78 7.54
CA ALA A 68 -17.90 1.07 6.33
C ALA A 68 -18.21 -0.43 6.40
N PHE A 69 -18.03 -1.07 7.56
CA PHE A 69 -18.39 -2.47 7.78
C PHE A 69 -19.91 -2.67 7.88
N GLU A 70 -20.64 -1.82 8.60
CA GLU A 70 -22.09 -1.94 8.82
C GLU A 70 -22.89 -1.73 7.52
N ASP A 71 -22.55 -0.72 6.73
CA ASP A 71 -23.24 -0.39 5.49
C ASP A 71 -22.84 -1.30 4.32
N SER A 72 -21.63 -1.83 4.35
CA SER A 72 -21.09 -2.61 3.26
C SER A 72 -20.69 -4.02 3.69
N LYS A 73 -21.65 -4.87 4.01
CA LYS A 73 -21.42 -6.33 4.17
C LYS A 73 -20.76 -6.99 2.93
N ALA A 74 -20.33 -6.18 1.97
CA ALA A 74 -19.78 -6.57 0.68
C ALA A 74 -18.45 -5.87 0.35
N ILE A 75 -17.63 -5.46 1.35
CA ILE A 75 -16.25 -5.05 1.06
C ILE A 75 -15.54 -6.27 0.48
N SER A 76 -15.10 -6.15 -0.78
CA SER A 76 -14.49 -7.24 -1.55
C SER A 76 -12.96 -7.23 -1.46
N ALA A 77 -12.36 -6.06 -1.19
CA ALA A 77 -10.92 -5.91 -0.95
C ALA A 77 -10.63 -4.67 -0.11
N ILE A 78 -9.45 -4.63 0.49
CA ILE A 78 -8.95 -3.49 1.26
C ILE A 78 -7.61 -3.05 0.66
N LYS A 79 -7.44 -1.76 0.39
CA LYS A 79 -6.14 -1.15 0.07
C LYS A 79 -5.68 -0.33 1.27
N VAL A 80 -4.47 -0.58 1.75
CA VAL A 80 -3.84 0.21 2.81
C VAL A 80 -2.64 0.95 2.22
N GLY A 81 -2.57 2.25 2.46
CA GLY A 81 -1.44 3.11 2.12
C GLY A 81 -0.84 3.77 3.36
N LEU A 82 -0.65 5.09 3.32
CA LEU A 82 -0.06 5.84 4.44
C LEU A 82 -0.90 5.71 5.71
N ILE A 83 -0.26 5.30 6.79
CA ILE A 83 -0.76 5.44 8.17
C ILE A 83 0.29 6.25 8.94
N SER A 84 -0.13 7.38 9.49
CA SER A 84 0.77 8.36 10.13
C SER A 84 0.77 8.31 11.66
N ASP A 85 -0.01 7.42 12.27
CA ASP A 85 -0.18 7.33 13.72
C ASP A 85 -0.33 5.87 14.19
N ASP A 86 0.45 5.47 15.21
CA ASP A 86 0.44 4.13 15.82
C ASP A 86 -0.93 3.71 16.33
N ARG A 87 -1.73 4.66 16.81
CA ARG A 87 -3.06 4.41 17.37
C ARG A 87 -4.01 3.97 16.26
N LEU A 88 -3.95 4.67 15.10
CA LEU A 88 -4.75 4.31 13.92
C LEU A 88 -4.34 2.94 13.37
N LEU A 89 -3.03 2.64 13.36
CA LEU A 89 -2.54 1.32 12.95
C LEU A 89 -3.09 0.21 13.84
N LYS A 90 -3.05 0.38 15.16
CA LYS A 90 -3.58 -0.60 16.12
C LYS A 90 -5.09 -0.83 15.94
N ILE A 91 -5.85 0.24 15.71
CA ILE A 91 -7.28 0.15 15.41
C ILE A 91 -7.49 -0.65 14.13
N LEU A 92 -6.78 -0.31 13.04
CA LEU A 92 -6.90 -1.02 11.77
C LEU A 92 -6.56 -2.52 11.92
N LEU A 93 -5.45 -2.86 12.59
CA LEU A 93 -5.06 -4.25 12.80
C LEU A 93 -6.11 -5.05 13.58
N LYS A 94 -6.76 -4.43 14.59
CA LYS A 94 -7.88 -5.04 15.32
C LYS A 94 -9.06 -5.34 14.38
N TYR A 95 -9.41 -4.42 13.48
CA TYR A 95 -10.48 -4.63 12.50
C TYR A 95 -10.12 -5.71 11.48
N LEU A 96 -8.87 -5.75 10.99
CA LEU A 96 -8.39 -6.81 10.08
C LEU A 96 -8.41 -8.20 10.72
N GLU A 97 -8.21 -8.29 12.04
CA GLU A 97 -8.26 -9.56 12.76
C GLU A 97 -9.68 -10.05 13.03
N ASN A 98 -10.67 -9.15 13.12
CA ASN A 98 -12.05 -9.44 13.52
C ASN A 98 -13.03 -9.18 12.36
N GLU A 99 -13.49 -7.96 12.22
CA GLU A 99 -14.59 -7.56 11.33
C GLU A 99 -14.26 -7.75 9.85
N PHE A 100 -13.01 -7.48 9.45
CA PHE A 100 -12.52 -7.62 8.06
C PHE A 100 -11.77 -8.92 7.82
N LYS A 101 -11.87 -9.88 8.72
CA LYS A 101 -11.17 -11.16 8.61
C LYS A 101 -11.54 -11.90 7.32
N GLY A 102 -10.51 -12.27 6.56
CA GLY A 102 -10.66 -13.00 5.30
C GLY A 102 -10.89 -12.13 4.07
N ILE A 103 -11.06 -10.81 4.24
CA ILE A 103 -11.08 -9.88 3.11
C ILE A 103 -9.63 -9.71 2.60
N PRO A 104 -9.39 -9.82 1.27
CA PRO A 104 -8.05 -9.62 0.71
C PRO A 104 -7.55 -8.20 0.95
N VAL A 105 -6.28 -8.09 1.38
CA VAL A 105 -5.63 -6.82 1.71
C VAL A 105 -4.43 -6.60 0.82
N VAL A 106 -4.39 -5.46 0.11
CA VAL A 106 -3.20 -4.94 -0.56
C VAL A 106 -2.58 -3.87 0.32
N TRP A 107 -1.35 -4.09 0.77
CA TRP A 107 -0.64 -3.17 1.65
C TRP A 107 0.55 -2.53 0.94
N ASP A 108 0.48 -1.21 0.74
CA ASP A 108 1.57 -0.38 0.23
C ASP A 108 2.26 0.30 1.44
N PRO A 109 3.48 -0.13 1.83
CA PRO A 109 4.14 0.38 3.02
C PRO A 109 4.81 1.73 2.77
N VAL A 110 4.02 2.78 2.70
CA VAL A 110 4.52 4.13 2.46
C VAL A 110 5.34 4.58 3.68
N LEU A 111 6.67 4.50 3.59
CA LEU A 111 7.60 5.01 4.62
C LEU A 111 7.94 6.48 4.40
N THR A 112 8.17 6.86 3.13
CA THR A 112 8.46 8.24 2.74
C THR A 112 7.63 8.62 1.53
N GLY A 113 7.14 9.86 1.51
CA GLY A 113 6.49 10.38 0.31
C GLY A 113 7.51 10.87 -0.73
N THR A 114 7.11 10.94 -1.98
CA THR A 114 7.95 11.49 -3.07
C THR A 114 8.40 12.93 -2.79
N ALA A 115 7.64 13.66 -1.97
CA ALA A 115 7.87 15.07 -1.64
C ALA A 115 8.51 15.29 -0.24
N GLY A 116 8.89 14.23 0.51
CA GLY A 116 9.55 14.34 1.82
C GLY A 116 9.04 13.32 2.86
N ASP A 117 9.47 13.52 4.11
CA ASP A 117 9.09 12.65 5.23
C ASP A 117 7.62 12.83 5.62
N LEU A 118 6.92 11.72 5.71
CA LEU A 118 5.50 11.66 6.06
C LEU A 118 5.25 11.37 7.55
N HIS A 119 6.29 11.45 8.41
CA HIS A 119 6.20 11.08 9.83
C HIS A 119 5.35 9.80 10.03
N SER A 120 5.70 8.76 9.28
CA SER A 120 4.98 7.49 9.35
C SER A 120 5.32 6.76 10.65
N VAL A 121 4.38 5.93 11.07
CA VAL A 121 4.54 4.92 12.10
C VAL A 121 5.82 4.09 11.85
N ASP A 122 6.49 3.64 12.89
CA ASP A 122 7.51 2.60 12.76
C ASP A 122 6.86 1.27 12.32
N LEU A 123 6.57 1.17 11.02
CA LEU A 123 5.94 -0.03 10.44
C LEU A 123 6.78 -1.29 10.68
N LYS A 124 8.08 -1.15 10.89
CA LYS A 124 8.98 -2.27 11.17
C LYS A 124 8.65 -2.95 12.50
N ALA A 125 8.30 -2.17 13.53
CA ALA A 125 7.87 -2.70 14.82
C ALA A 125 6.60 -3.55 14.71
N TYR A 126 5.72 -3.25 13.74
CA TYR A 126 4.45 -3.93 13.50
C TYR A 126 4.46 -4.86 12.29
N LEU A 127 5.62 -5.04 11.63
CA LEU A 127 5.69 -5.69 10.33
C LEU A 127 5.09 -7.10 10.32
N LYS A 128 5.35 -7.91 11.34
CA LYS A 128 4.78 -9.25 11.46
C LYS A 128 3.26 -9.23 11.60
N ASP A 129 2.72 -8.29 12.38
CA ASP A 129 1.28 -8.15 12.58
C ASP A 129 0.58 -7.62 11.32
N ILE A 130 1.24 -6.78 10.56
CA ILE A 130 0.77 -6.30 9.26
C ILE A 130 0.74 -7.46 8.25
N LEU A 131 1.87 -8.17 8.10
CA LEU A 131 2.04 -9.15 7.03
C LEU A 131 1.16 -10.39 7.19
N LYS A 132 0.81 -10.78 8.43
CA LYS A 132 -0.15 -11.90 8.66
C LYS A 132 -1.55 -11.63 8.09
N HIS A 133 -1.93 -10.35 7.88
CA HIS A 133 -3.20 -9.95 7.30
C HIS A 133 -3.08 -9.53 5.83
N THR A 134 -1.87 -9.53 5.27
CA THR A 134 -1.62 -8.98 3.94
C THR A 134 -1.67 -10.06 2.86
N THR A 135 -2.55 -9.87 1.88
CA THR A 135 -2.65 -10.72 0.68
C THR A 135 -1.55 -10.37 -0.32
N ILE A 136 -1.36 -9.07 -0.60
CA ILE A 136 -0.29 -8.57 -1.48
C ILE A 136 0.42 -7.40 -0.80
N PHE A 137 1.72 -7.54 -0.60
CA PHE A 137 2.59 -6.51 -0.06
C PHE A 137 3.39 -5.85 -1.18
N THR A 138 3.36 -4.51 -1.29
CA THR A 138 3.90 -3.80 -2.47
C THR A 138 4.99 -2.77 -2.14
N PRO A 139 6.08 -3.13 -1.43
CA PRO A 139 7.16 -2.20 -1.13
C PRO A 139 7.94 -1.82 -2.40
N ASN A 140 8.46 -0.60 -2.48
CA ASN A 140 9.58 -0.32 -3.37
C ASN A 140 10.88 -0.92 -2.80
N LEU A 141 11.96 -0.96 -3.61
CA LEU A 141 13.21 -1.58 -3.18
C LEU A 141 13.78 -0.95 -1.90
N ASN A 142 13.72 0.38 -1.75
CA ASN A 142 14.25 1.07 -0.57
C ASN A 142 13.42 0.74 0.68
N GLU A 143 12.11 0.77 0.57
CA GLU A 143 11.17 0.36 1.63
C GLU A 143 11.41 -1.11 2.03
N ALA A 144 11.59 -1.99 1.05
CA ALA A 144 11.84 -3.40 1.31
C ALA A 144 13.17 -3.63 2.07
N LEU A 145 14.23 -2.93 1.69
CA LEU A 145 15.52 -3.00 2.38
C LEU A 145 15.42 -2.47 3.82
N GLU A 146 14.76 -1.34 4.02
CA GLU A 146 14.55 -0.73 5.33
C GLU A 146 13.75 -1.65 6.25
N LEU A 147 12.61 -2.15 5.79
CA LEU A 147 11.74 -3.05 6.56
C LEU A 147 12.42 -4.39 6.88
N ALA A 148 13.19 -4.94 5.95
CA ALA A 148 13.97 -6.16 6.17
C ALA A 148 15.25 -5.93 7.00
N SER A 149 15.64 -4.69 7.31
CA SER A 149 16.92 -4.32 7.93
C SER A 149 18.13 -4.77 7.11
N TRP A 150 18.02 -4.70 5.81
CA TRP A 150 19.11 -5.06 4.90
C TRP A 150 19.87 -3.83 4.41
N SER A 151 21.19 -3.93 4.37
CA SER A 151 22.05 -2.99 3.66
C SER A 151 21.99 -3.21 2.14
N LYS A 152 22.48 -2.24 1.35
CA LYS A 152 22.66 -2.43 -0.09
C LYS A 152 23.64 -3.56 -0.42
N GLU A 153 24.63 -3.79 0.44
CA GLU A 153 25.60 -4.89 0.34
C GLU A 153 24.93 -6.26 0.56
N ASP A 154 24.03 -6.37 1.56
CA ASP A 154 23.21 -7.57 1.76
C ASP A 154 22.40 -7.88 0.51
N PHE A 155 21.77 -6.85 -0.07
CA PHE A 155 20.99 -7.02 -1.29
C PHE A 155 21.81 -7.46 -2.49
N LYS A 156 23.02 -6.88 -2.67
CA LYS A 156 23.95 -7.30 -3.75
C LYS A 156 24.36 -8.76 -3.61
N GLN A 157 24.54 -9.24 -2.39
CA GLN A 157 24.97 -10.62 -2.11
C GLN A 157 23.81 -11.63 -2.23
N LYS A 158 22.63 -11.30 -1.69
CA LYS A 158 21.53 -12.24 -1.50
C LYS A 158 20.46 -12.14 -2.60
N GLY A 159 20.31 -10.97 -3.21
CA GLY A 159 19.38 -10.70 -4.32
C GLY A 159 17.93 -10.51 -3.91
N VAL A 160 17.10 -10.12 -4.89
CA VAL A 160 15.69 -9.76 -4.68
C VAL A 160 14.83 -10.95 -4.22
N LYS A 161 15.16 -12.17 -4.66
CA LYS A 161 14.44 -13.39 -4.27
C LYS A 161 14.52 -13.62 -2.75
N ALA A 162 15.71 -13.52 -2.19
CA ALA A 162 15.91 -13.68 -0.75
C ALA A 162 15.28 -12.53 0.04
N LEU A 163 15.26 -11.30 -0.50
CA LEU A 163 14.58 -10.17 0.11
C LEU A 163 13.06 -10.39 0.16
N ALA A 164 12.45 -10.84 -0.93
CA ALA A 164 11.01 -11.17 -0.95
C ALA A 164 10.66 -12.30 0.02
N GLN A 165 11.55 -13.31 0.18
CA GLN A 165 11.35 -14.42 1.10
C GLN A 165 11.20 -13.97 2.55
N VAL A 166 11.89 -12.90 2.97
CA VAL A 166 11.74 -12.34 4.32
C VAL A 166 10.28 -11.99 4.62
N PHE A 167 9.59 -11.36 3.69
CA PHE A 167 8.19 -10.95 3.88
C PHE A 167 7.22 -12.13 3.80
N LEU A 168 7.49 -13.11 2.93
CA LEU A 168 6.70 -14.34 2.86
C LEU A 168 6.81 -15.16 4.15
N ASP A 169 8.00 -15.22 4.75
CA ASP A 169 8.25 -15.93 6.03
C ASP A 169 7.57 -15.23 7.21
N LEU A 170 7.35 -13.92 7.13
CA LEU A 170 6.60 -13.15 8.13
C LEU A 170 5.08 -13.29 7.99
N GLY A 171 4.57 -13.96 6.95
CA GLY A 171 3.17 -14.32 6.81
C GLY A 171 2.43 -13.71 5.62
N CYS A 172 3.07 -12.83 4.85
CA CYS A 172 2.48 -12.30 3.62
C CYS A 172 2.24 -13.42 2.60
N GLN A 173 1.12 -13.35 1.87
CA GLN A 173 0.83 -14.37 0.85
C GLN A 173 1.60 -14.11 -0.45
N ASN A 174 1.68 -12.86 -0.87
CA ASN A 174 2.35 -12.43 -2.10
C ASN A 174 3.11 -11.12 -1.86
N VAL A 175 4.24 -10.96 -2.55
CA VAL A 175 5.07 -9.74 -2.48
C VAL A 175 5.33 -9.24 -3.90
N VAL A 176 5.20 -7.93 -4.10
CA VAL A 176 5.64 -7.21 -5.29
C VAL A 176 6.70 -6.19 -4.89
N ILE A 177 7.97 -6.48 -5.11
CA ILE A 177 9.05 -5.51 -4.88
C ILE A 177 9.18 -4.63 -6.12
N LYS A 178 8.79 -3.36 -6.00
CA LYS A 178 8.82 -2.38 -7.10
C LYS A 178 10.26 -1.93 -7.36
N GLY A 179 10.73 -2.08 -8.60
CA GLY A 179 12.13 -1.79 -9.00
C GLY A 179 12.30 -0.55 -9.87
N GLY A 180 11.26 0.23 -10.10
CA GLY A 180 11.23 1.36 -11.04
C GLY A 180 12.21 2.52 -10.76
N HIS A 181 12.89 2.54 -9.60
CA HIS A 181 13.85 3.59 -9.23
C HIS A 181 15.30 3.29 -9.64
N ASN A 182 15.57 2.19 -10.34
CA ASN A 182 16.92 1.88 -10.79
C ASN A 182 17.25 2.69 -12.05
N ILE A 183 18.07 3.74 -11.90
CA ILE A 183 18.40 4.71 -12.95
C ILE A 183 19.26 4.08 -14.06
N GLU A 184 19.96 2.97 -13.77
CA GLU A 184 20.91 2.33 -14.68
C GLU A 184 20.25 1.40 -15.71
N ASN A 185 18.98 1.07 -15.59
CA ASN A 185 18.28 0.15 -16.48
C ASN A 185 17.31 0.89 -17.42
N THR A 186 17.28 0.48 -18.68
CA THR A 186 16.29 0.92 -19.69
C THR A 186 14.89 0.38 -19.43
N ASP A 187 14.76 -0.65 -18.57
CA ASP A 187 13.51 -1.30 -18.23
C ASP A 187 13.14 -1.10 -16.75
N ALA A 188 11.86 -0.89 -16.49
CA ALA A 188 11.28 -1.02 -15.15
C ALA A 188 11.07 -2.52 -14.86
N LYS A 189 11.61 -3.00 -13.73
CA LYS A 189 11.54 -4.42 -13.36
C LYS A 189 10.99 -4.53 -11.94
N ASP A 190 9.76 -5.00 -11.84
CA ASP A 190 9.18 -5.37 -10.55
C ASP A 190 9.34 -6.89 -10.34
N TYR A 191 9.51 -7.30 -9.10
CA TYR A 191 9.68 -8.71 -8.75
C TYR A 191 8.47 -9.19 -7.96
N PHE A 192 7.73 -10.14 -8.54
CA PHE A 192 6.64 -10.84 -7.87
C PHE A 192 7.15 -12.12 -7.22
N ALA A 193 6.68 -12.42 -6.01
CA ALA A 193 6.92 -13.68 -5.33
C ALA A 193 5.71 -14.12 -4.50
N SER A 194 5.43 -15.41 -4.55
CA SER A 194 4.55 -16.15 -3.63
C SER A 194 5.30 -17.38 -3.11
N LYS A 195 4.64 -18.21 -2.31
CA LYS A 195 5.22 -19.51 -1.89
C LYS A 195 5.44 -20.48 -3.04
N GLU A 196 4.68 -20.32 -4.13
CA GLU A 196 4.66 -21.29 -5.25
C GLU A 196 5.44 -20.80 -6.45
N VAL A 197 5.35 -19.51 -6.78
CA VAL A 197 5.94 -18.96 -8.01
C VAL A 197 6.63 -17.62 -7.73
N SER A 198 7.63 -17.32 -8.55
CA SER A 198 8.24 -16.00 -8.59
C SER A 198 8.75 -15.66 -9.99
N PHE A 199 8.61 -14.39 -10.38
CA PHE A 199 9.03 -13.91 -11.70
C PHE A 199 9.24 -12.40 -11.70
N PHE A 200 9.91 -11.91 -12.76
CA PHE A 200 10.03 -10.48 -13.02
C PHE A 200 8.91 -10.02 -13.94
N LEU A 201 8.27 -8.92 -13.57
CA LEU A 201 7.45 -8.11 -14.45
C LEU A 201 8.36 -7.06 -15.08
N VAL A 202 8.47 -7.07 -16.40
CA VAL A 202 9.39 -6.19 -17.13
C VAL A 202 8.58 -5.33 -18.10
N CYS A 203 8.70 -4.01 -17.96
CA CYS A 203 8.09 -3.05 -18.88
C CYS A 203 9.16 -2.06 -19.36
N PRO A 204 9.08 -1.58 -20.60
CA PRO A 204 9.91 -0.47 -21.05
C PRO A 204 9.75 0.73 -20.11
N LYS A 205 10.85 1.37 -19.75
CA LYS A 205 10.81 2.57 -18.94
C LYS A 205 10.29 3.74 -19.76
N VAL A 206 9.25 4.40 -19.27
CA VAL A 206 8.74 5.63 -19.90
C VAL A 206 9.60 6.79 -19.42
N GLU A 207 10.25 7.48 -20.35
CA GLU A 207 10.98 8.71 -20.06
C GLU A 207 9.98 9.86 -19.82
N GLY A 208 10.17 10.60 -18.75
CA GLY A 208 9.30 11.74 -18.40
C GLY A 208 9.42 12.15 -16.95
N LEU A 209 8.57 13.07 -16.55
CA LEU A 209 8.42 13.49 -15.14
C LEU A 209 8.07 12.27 -14.31
N GLY A 210 8.86 11.99 -13.27
CA GLY A 210 8.60 10.88 -12.35
C GLY A 210 7.14 10.88 -11.90
N ALA A 211 6.46 9.76 -12.11
CA ALA A 211 5.02 9.65 -11.83
C ALA A 211 4.80 9.72 -10.32
N HIS A 212 4.38 10.90 -9.82
CA HIS A 212 3.87 11.03 -8.47
C HIS A 212 2.62 10.14 -8.33
N GLY A 213 2.56 9.29 -7.29
CA GLY A 213 1.44 8.39 -7.05
C GLY A 213 1.45 7.05 -7.79
N GLY A 214 2.49 6.73 -8.59
CA GLY A 214 2.56 5.46 -9.31
C GLY A 214 2.47 4.21 -8.40
N GLY A 215 3.05 4.26 -7.19
CA GLY A 215 2.92 3.20 -6.19
C GLY A 215 1.48 3.04 -5.69
N CYS A 216 0.81 4.15 -5.38
CA CYS A 216 -0.59 4.17 -5.00
C CYS A 216 -1.49 3.61 -6.11
N ALA A 217 -1.25 4.00 -7.37
CA ALA A 217 -2.01 3.49 -8.51
C ALA A 217 -1.84 1.97 -8.68
N LEU A 218 -0.61 1.44 -8.56
CA LEU A 218 -0.37 -0.01 -8.64
C LEU A 218 -1.12 -0.77 -7.53
N SER A 219 -0.95 -0.36 -6.28
CA SER A 219 -1.58 -1.04 -5.14
C SER A 219 -3.11 -0.96 -5.18
N SER A 220 -3.67 0.16 -5.62
CA SER A 220 -5.11 0.33 -5.77
C SER A 220 -5.69 -0.44 -6.95
N SER A 221 -4.96 -0.56 -8.07
CA SER A 221 -5.33 -1.45 -9.18
C SER A 221 -5.37 -2.91 -8.73
N LEU A 222 -4.35 -3.39 -8.00
CA LEU A 222 -4.32 -4.74 -7.45
C LEU A 222 -5.51 -5.01 -6.53
N ALA A 223 -5.87 -4.04 -5.65
CA ALA A 223 -7.04 -4.18 -4.79
C ALA A 223 -8.34 -4.23 -5.59
N ALA A 224 -8.48 -3.42 -6.64
CA ALA A 224 -9.65 -3.44 -7.50
C ALA A 224 -9.76 -4.75 -8.30
N PHE A 225 -8.64 -5.32 -8.78
CA PHE A 225 -8.64 -6.63 -9.43
C PHE A 225 -9.04 -7.75 -8.47
N LEU A 226 -8.49 -7.79 -7.25
CA LEU A 226 -8.90 -8.75 -6.23
C LEU A 226 -10.40 -8.61 -5.89
N ALA A 227 -10.93 -7.40 -5.88
CA ALA A 227 -12.35 -7.15 -5.62
C ALA A 227 -13.26 -7.64 -6.77
N ASN A 228 -12.75 -7.74 -7.99
CA ASN A 228 -13.44 -8.25 -9.17
C ASN A 228 -13.19 -9.76 -9.43
N ASP A 229 -12.60 -10.49 -8.49
CA ASP A 229 -12.30 -11.93 -8.60
C ASP A 229 -11.35 -12.29 -9.77
N PHE A 230 -10.37 -11.40 -10.07
CA PHE A 230 -9.31 -11.65 -11.06
C PHE A 230 -8.04 -12.20 -10.43
#